data_bd06183ed58e114ca3b2f8516c20b9ba
#
_entry.id   bd06183ed58e114ca3b2f8516c20b9ba
#
_cell.length_a   1.000
_cell.length_b   1.000
_cell.length_c   1.000
_cell.angle_alpha   90.00
_cell.angle_beta   90.00
_cell.angle_gamma   90.00
#
_symmetry.space_group_name_H-M   'P 1'
#
loop_
_entity.id
_entity.type
_entity.pdbx_description
1 polymer ?
#
loop_
_entity_poly.entity_id
_entity_poly.type
_entity_poly.pdbx_seq_one_letter_code
_entity_poly.pdbx_strand_id
1 'polypeptide(L)'
;MKNNTIEHFKGSNEFEISKKNVIRVLKDVRDIIFPGYFNSLSSEATYATIFLKDRVYKGLFSELEKISKNKKYNINPETITEEFILELNTVVETLKTDLEATFNADPAAIDYNEIIVTYPGFFAISVYRIAHILYKKGVPYIPRIMSEYAHSKTGIDIHPGAEIGPYFFIDHGTGIVIGETAVIGKNVKIYQNVTIGALSLGRGQLLKGKKRHPTIMDNVTIYSNATILGGTTVIKNNVTIGANAFITDDVEEDIIVLMKKNDLEFVKKNK
;
A
#
# COMPACT_ATOMS: atom_id res chain seq x y z
N MET A 1 43.33 -5.76 -16.97
CA MET A 1 42.08 -6.38 -16.47
C MET A 1 40.92 -5.50 -16.89
N LYS A 2 40.12 -5.96 -17.86
CA LYS A 2 39.14 -5.13 -18.56
C LYS A 2 37.82 -5.08 -17.78
N ASN A 3 37.27 -3.87 -17.69
CA ASN A 3 36.02 -3.43 -17.09
C ASN A 3 34.74 -4.18 -17.54
N ASN A 4 34.58 -5.47 -17.24
CA ASN A 4 33.38 -6.23 -17.61
C ASN A 4 32.23 -6.15 -16.57
N THR A 5 32.44 -5.50 -15.42
CA THR A 5 31.44 -5.48 -14.34
C THR A 5 30.27 -4.53 -14.62
N ILE A 6 30.46 -3.49 -15.44
CA ILE A 6 29.42 -2.49 -15.73
C ILE A 6 28.45 -2.96 -16.83
N GLU A 7 28.88 -3.85 -17.73
CA GLU A 7 28.02 -4.34 -18.82
C GLU A 7 26.87 -5.23 -18.35
N HIS A 8 27.03 -5.91 -17.22
CA HIS A 8 25.97 -6.76 -16.64
C HIS A 8 24.72 -6.00 -16.13
N PHE A 9 24.88 -4.72 -15.86
CA PHE A 9 23.81 -3.86 -15.35
C PHE A 9 23.34 -2.81 -16.36
N LYS A 10 23.83 -2.85 -17.61
CA LYS A 10 23.19 -2.10 -18.69
C LYS A 10 21.78 -2.66 -18.82
N GLY A 11 20.76 -1.85 -18.52
CA GLY A 11 19.39 -2.17 -18.87
C GLY A 11 19.36 -2.70 -20.30
N SER A 12 18.63 -3.77 -20.56
CA SER A 12 18.36 -4.18 -21.92
C SER A 12 17.82 -2.95 -22.65
N ASN A 13 18.13 -2.73 -23.91
CA ASN A 13 17.56 -1.66 -24.74
C ASN A 13 16.02 -1.67 -24.76
N GLU A 14 15.39 -2.67 -24.13
CA GLU A 14 13.95 -2.89 -23.98
C GLU A 14 13.38 -2.34 -22.67
N PHE A 15 14.22 -1.93 -21.68
CA PHE A 15 13.74 -1.41 -20.40
C PHE A 15 13.92 0.12 -20.33
N GLU A 16 12.90 0.84 -20.76
CA GLU A 16 12.92 2.31 -20.85
C GLU A 16 12.06 3.03 -19.79
N ILE A 17 11.50 2.30 -18.81
CA ILE A 17 10.60 2.88 -17.80
C ILE A 17 11.34 3.90 -16.93
N SER A 18 10.78 5.10 -16.84
CA SER A 18 11.31 6.17 -16.02
C SER A 18 10.69 6.17 -14.62
N LYS A 19 11.41 5.66 -13.62
CA LYS A 19 11.00 5.76 -12.21
C LYS A 19 10.64 7.19 -11.81
N LYS A 20 11.41 8.19 -12.27
CA LYS A 20 11.16 9.61 -12.00
C LYS A 20 9.82 10.07 -12.58
N ASN A 21 9.49 9.64 -13.79
CA ASN A 21 8.21 9.99 -14.42
C ASN A 21 7.02 9.33 -13.72
N VAL A 22 7.14 8.05 -13.36
CA VAL A 22 6.09 7.33 -12.58
C VAL A 22 5.81 8.05 -11.26
N ILE A 23 6.85 8.46 -10.52
CA ILE A 23 6.68 9.20 -9.27
C ILE A 23 6.03 10.58 -9.50
N ARG A 24 6.37 11.25 -10.62
CA ARG A 24 5.70 12.51 -10.98
C ARG A 24 4.22 12.30 -11.25
N VAL A 25 3.86 11.28 -12.05
CA VAL A 25 2.47 10.91 -12.31
C VAL A 25 1.72 10.64 -11.00
N LEU A 26 2.30 9.88 -10.08
CA LEU A 26 1.72 9.62 -8.78
C LEU A 26 1.44 10.90 -7.97
N LYS A 27 2.38 11.86 -7.99
CA LYS A 27 2.21 13.15 -7.32
C LYS A 27 1.08 13.96 -7.97
N ASP A 28 1.06 14.05 -9.30
CA ASP A 28 0.00 14.73 -10.04
C ASP A 28 -1.38 14.11 -9.76
N VAL A 29 -1.47 12.78 -9.64
CA VAL A 29 -2.71 12.08 -9.24
C VAL A 29 -3.13 12.48 -7.82
N ARG A 30 -2.18 12.54 -6.87
CA ARG A 30 -2.49 12.98 -5.51
C ARG A 30 -2.95 14.43 -5.45
N ASP A 31 -2.40 15.30 -6.29
CA ASP A 31 -2.85 16.69 -6.39
C ASP A 31 -4.29 16.80 -6.96
N ILE A 32 -4.69 15.87 -7.83
CA ILE A 32 -6.07 15.76 -8.33
C ILE A 32 -7.02 15.26 -7.22
N ILE A 33 -6.60 14.25 -6.45
CA ILE A 33 -7.40 13.64 -5.38
C ILE A 33 -7.56 14.60 -4.18
N PHE A 34 -6.50 15.35 -3.86
CA PHE A 34 -6.43 16.28 -2.73
C PHE A 34 -6.14 17.71 -3.21
N PRO A 35 -7.10 18.38 -3.89
CA PRO A 35 -6.87 19.68 -4.46
C PRO A 35 -6.58 20.73 -3.38
N GLY A 36 -5.52 21.51 -3.56
CA GLY A 36 -5.13 22.57 -2.64
C GLY A 36 -4.27 22.15 -1.46
N TYR A 37 -4.01 20.84 -1.26
CA TYR A 37 -3.21 20.37 -0.11
C TYR A 37 -1.69 20.37 -0.37
N PHE A 38 -1.24 20.05 -1.59
CA PHE A 38 0.19 19.84 -1.85
C PHE A 38 0.79 20.82 -2.86
N ASN A 39 -0.06 21.52 -3.62
CA ASN A 39 0.34 22.58 -4.53
C ASN A 39 -0.48 23.83 -4.28
N SER A 40 0.17 24.99 -4.29
CA SER A 40 -0.48 26.31 -4.21
C SER A 40 -1.17 26.71 -5.54
N LEU A 41 -1.92 25.77 -6.13
CA LEU A 41 -2.75 26.10 -7.29
C LEU A 41 -3.91 26.96 -6.79
N SER A 42 -3.73 28.29 -7.00
CA SER A 42 -4.74 29.29 -6.67
C SER A 42 -6.08 28.99 -7.33
N SER A 43 -7.13 29.51 -6.74
CA SER A 43 -8.58 29.55 -6.97
C SER A 43 -9.19 29.35 -8.37
N GLU A 44 -8.46 29.06 -9.42
CA GLU A 44 -8.97 28.60 -10.71
C GLU A 44 -8.93 27.06 -10.79
N ALA A 45 -9.51 26.41 -9.77
CA ALA A 45 -9.43 24.95 -9.55
C ALA A 45 -9.80 24.10 -10.78
N THR A 46 -10.68 24.58 -11.66
CA THR A 46 -11.13 23.85 -12.84
C THR A 46 -10.02 23.72 -13.89
N TYR A 47 -9.33 24.81 -14.23
CA TYR A 47 -8.25 24.76 -15.23
C TYR A 47 -7.05 23.97 -14.72
N ALA A 48 -6.69 24.14 -13.46
CA ALA A 48 -5.62 23.38 -12.82
C ALA A 48 -5.88 21.87 -12.84
N THR A 49 -7.12 21.47 -12.54
CA THR A 49 -7.53 20.05 -12.57
C THR A 49 -7.48 19.48 -13.99
N ILE A 50 -7.93 20.22 -15.00
CA ILE A 50 -7.87 19.80 -16.40
C ILE A 50 -6.40 19.63 -16.84
N PHE A 51 -5.55 20.57 -16.51
CA PHE A 51 -4.12 20.52 -16.81
C PHE A 51 -3.43 19.32 -16.12
N LEU A 52 -3.73 19.06 -14.85
CA LEU A 52 -3.18 17.91 -14.14
C LEU A 52 -3.67 16.58 -14.74
N LYS A 53 -4.95 16.48 -15.12
CA LYS A 53 -5.48 15.29 -15.80
C LYS A 53 -4.77 15.03 -17.13
N ASP A 54 -4.52 16.06 -17.93
CA ASP A 54 -3.74 15.95 -19.17
C ASP A 54 -2.28 15.49 -18.91
N ARG A 55 -1.64 16.03 -17.86
CA ARG A 55 -0.29 15.61 -17.46
C ARG A 55 -0.24 14.16 -17.00
N VAL A 56 -1.23 13.73 -16.20
CA VAL A 56 -1.38 12.34 -15.74
C VAL A 56 -1.58 11.43 -16.95
N TYR A 57 -2.51 11.80 -17.85
CA TYR A 57 -2.76 11.04 -19.07
C TYR A 57 -1.46 10.86 -19.89
N LYS A 58 -0.81 11.95 -20.28
CA LYS A 58 0.40 11.91 -21.10
C LYS A 58 1.55 11.17 -20.40
N GLY A 59 1.70 11.41 -19.11
CA GLY A 59 2.77 10.79 -18.32
C GLY A 59 2.58 9.28 -18.18
N LEU A 60 1.39 8.82 -17.85
CA LEU A 60 1.07 7.39 -17.69
C LEU A 60 1.08 6.69 -19.05
N PHE A 61 0.41 7.25 -20.06
CA PHE A 61 0.38 6.71 -21.42
C PHE A 61 1.80 6.48 -21.96
N SER A 62 2.68 7.46 -21.80
CA SER A 62 4.08 7.34 -22.26
C SER A 62 4.83 6.17 -21.61
N GLU A 63 4.62 5.91 -20.31
CA GLU A 63 5.26 4.77 -19.65
C GLU A 63 4.61 3.43 -20.05
N LEU A 64 3.30 3.41 -20.25
CA LEU A 64 2.57 2.21 -20.73
C LEU A 64 2.94 1.87 -22.18
N GLU A 65 3.13 2.89 -23.05
CA GLU A 65 3.59 2.70 -24.42
C GLU A 65 4.96 2.02 -24.48
N LYS A 66 5.88 2.42 -23.61
CA LYS A 66 7.19 1.75 -23.50
C LYS A 66 7.06 0.29 -23.10
N ILE A 67 6.16 -0.01 -22.16
CA ILE A 67 5.90 -1.40 -21.73
C ILE A 67 5.27 -2.21 -22.85
N SER A 68 4.32 -1.65 -23.62
CA SER A 68 3.61 -2.35 -24.69
C SER A 68 4.51 -2.77 -25.86
N LYS A 69 5.65 -2.12 -26.05
CA LYS A 69 6.67 -2.53 -27.02
C LYS A 69 7.23 -3.91 -26.73
N ASN A 70 7.23 -4.33 -25.46
CA ASN A 70 7.64 -5.67 -25.07
C ASN A 70 6.46 -6.65 -25.23
N LYS A 71 6.55 -7.53 -26.23
CA LYS A 71 5.51 -8.52 -26.58
C LYS A 71 5.12 -9.48 -25.44
N LYS A 72 5.89 -9.53 -24.37
CA LYS A 72 5.56 -10.30 -23.17
C LYS A 72 4.33 -9.76 -22.45
N TYR A 73 4.05 -8.45 -22.57
CA TYR A 73 2.96 -7.79 -21.88
C TYR A 73 1.86 -7.40 -22.87
N ASN A 74 0.70 -8.01 -22.71
CA ASN A 74 -0.47 -7.68 -23.53
C ASN A 74 -1.27 -6.56 -22.87
N ILE A 75 -0.79 -5.31 -23.02
CA ILE A 75 -1.46 -4.12 -22.48
C ILE A 75 -1.81 -3.14 -23.61
N ASN A 76 -2.96 -2.48 -23.49
CA ASN A 76 -3.35 -1.37 -24.34
C ASN A 76 -3.14 -0.07 -23.55
N PRO A 77 -2.15 0.79 -23.91
CA PRO A 77 -1.84 2.00 -23.20
C PRO A 77 -2.98 3.00 -23.09
N GLU A 78 -3.74 3.18 -24.19
CA GLU A 78 -4.86 4.11 -24.26
C GLU A 78 -5.99 3.68 -23.32
N THR A 79 -6.48 2.46 -23.50
CA THR A 79 -7.57 1.89 -22.69
C THR A 79 -7.21 1.92 -21.19
N ILE A 80 -5.99 1.48 -20.83
CA ILE A 80 -5.57 1.44 -19.42
C ILE A 80 -5.48 2.85 -18.84
N THR A 81 -4.98 3.83 -19.60
CA THR A 81 -4.86 5.21 -19.12
C THR A 81 -6.23 5.84 -18.89
N GLU A 82 -7.17 5.65 -19.81
CA GLU A 82 -8.54 6.15 -19.69
C GLU A 82 -9.28 5.52 -18.50
N GLU A 83 -9.24 4.21 -18.39
CA GLU A 83 -9.86 3.47 -17.27
C GLU A 83 -9.22 3.85 -15.94
N PHE A 84 -7.91 4.03 -15.87
CA PHE A 84 -7.22 4.48 -14.67
C PHE A 84 -7.76 5.84 -14.20
N ILE A 85 -7.90 6.82 -15.10
CA ILE A 85 -8.41 8.15 -14.75
C ILE A 85 -9.87 8.06 -14.28
N LEU A 86 -10.70 7.22 -14.89
CA LEU A 86 -12.09 7.02 -14.47
C LEU A 86 -12.18 6.38 -13.08
N GLU A 87 -11.35 5.37 -12.80
CA GLU A 87 -11.33 4.67 -11.52
C GLU A 87 -10.80 5.52 -10.36
N LEU A 88 -10.11 6.65 -10.61
CA LEU A 88 -9.72 7.57 -9.55
C LEU A 88 -10.91 8.10 -8.75
N ASN A 89 -12.09 8.20 -9.34
CA ASN A 89 -13.31 8.59 -8.60
C ASN A 89 -13.65 7.56 -7.51
N THR A 90 -13.55 6.27 -7.80
CA THR A 90 -13.75 5.20 -6.81
C THR A 90 -12.67 5.24 -5.71
N VAL A 91 -11.43 5.55 -6.07
CA VAL A 91 -10.35 5.73 -5.09
C VAL A 91 -10.69 6.88 -4.14
N VAL A 92 -11.17 8.02 -4.65
CA VAL A 92 -11.58 9.16 -3.82
C VAL A 92 -12.65 8.75 -2.81
N GLU A 93 -13.70 8.05 -3.24
CA GLU A 93 -14.77 7.61 -2.34
C GLU A 93 -14.25 6.63 -1.27
N THR A 94 -13.36 5.71 -1.64
CA THR A 94 -12.75 4.79 -0.67
C THR A 94 -11.82 5.53 0.30
N LEU A 95 -11.03 6.50 -0.16
CA LEU A 95 -10.15 7.29 0.70
C LEU A 95 -10.92 8.16 1.69
N LYS A 96 -12.14 8.61 1.37
CA LYS A 96 -13.02 9.28 2.34
C LYS A 96 -13.33 8.37 3.52
N THR A 97 -13.58 7.09 3.27
CA THR A 97 -13.83 6.11 4.35
C THR A 97 -12.58 5.83 5.19
N ASP A 98 -11.40 5.79 4.58
CA ASP A 98 -10.14 5.61 5.30
C ASP A 98 -9.80 6.84 6.15
N LEU A 99 -10.11 8.03 5.63
CA LEU A 99 -9.94 9.30 6.34
C LEU A 99 -10.86 9.37 7.57
N GLU A 100 -12.12 8.98 7.41
CA GLU A 100 -13.08 8.87 8.51
C GLU A 100 -12.64 7.86 9.57
N ALA A 101 -12.19 6.67 9.14
CA ALA A 101 -11.67 5.63 10.05
C ALA A 101 -10.45 6.12 10.83
N THR A 102 -9.55 6.86 10.17
CA THR A 102 -8.35 7.43 10.79
C THR A 102 -8.74 8.46 11.85
N PHE A 103 -9.61 9.41 11.51
CA PHE A 103 -10.05 10.45 12.42
C PHE A 103 -10.79 9.89 13.65
N ASN A 104 -11.66 8.90 13.44
CA ASN A 104 -12.43 8.30 14.53
C ASN A 104 -11.57 7.40 15.44
N ALA A 105 -10.44 6.89 14.95
CA ALA A 105 -9.59 5.99 15.71
C ALA A 105 -8.45 6.68 16.45
N ASP A 106 -8.02 7.86 16.03
CA ASP A 106 -6.93 8.61 16.66
C ASP A 106 -7.46 9.86 17.39
N PRO A 107 -7.53 9.83 18.73
CA PRO A 107 -7.98 10.98 19.52
C PRO A 107 -7.01 12.18 19.46
N ALA A 108 -5.80 12.02 18.93
CA ALA A 108 -4.83 13.10 18.76
C ALA A 108 -5.04 13.90 17.46
N ALA A 109 -5.83 13.38 16.51
CA ALA A 109 -6.10 14.05 15.26
C ALA A 109 -6.95 15.32 15.47
N ILE A 110 -6.45 16.47 15.04
CA ILE A 110 -7.16 17.76 15.16
C ILE A 110 -8.33 17.81 14.18
N ASP A 111 -8.08 17.46 12.92
CA ASP A 111 -9.08 17.44 11.84
C ASP A 111 -8.62 16.56 10.66
N TYR A 112 -9.46 16.46 9.65
CA TYR A 112 -9.15 15.74 8.42
C TYR A 112 -7.97 16.34 7.64
N ASN A 113 -7.76 17.66 7.72
CA ASN A 113 -6.67 18.31 7.00
C ASN A 113 -5.31 17.88 7.55
N GLU A 114 -5.19 17.80 8.88
CA GLU A 114 -3.98 17.30 9.52
C GLU A 114 -3.65 15.88 9.04
N ILE A 115 -4.63 14.98 9.00
CA ILE A 115 -4.44 13.60 8.54
C ILE A 115 -3.93 13.56 7.09
N ILE A 116 -4.56 14.31 6.19
CA ILE A 116 -4.19 14.35 4.77
C ILE A 116 -2.75 14.83 4.58
N VAL A 117 -2.33 15.83 5.35
CA VAL A 117 -1.02 16.48 5.17
C VAL A 117 0.11 15.75 5.88
N THR A 118 -0.15 15.14 7.06
CA THR A 118 0.92 14.70 7.96
C THR A 118 0.98 13.21 8.21
N TYR A 119 -0.14 12.46 8.10
CA TYR A 119 -0.16 11.05 8.53
C TYR A 119 0.50 10.11 7.53
N PRO A 120 1.58 9.41 7.93
CA PRO A 120 2.27 8.46 7.05
C PRO A 120 1.38 7.26 6.66
N GLY A 121 0.50 6.80 7.57
CA GLY A 121 -0.45 5.73 7.30
C GLY A 121 -1.43 6.10 6.19
N PHE A 122 -2.01 7.32 6.25
CA PHE A 122 -2.93 7.80 5.23
C PHE A 122 -2.23 8.06 3.89
N PHE A 123 -0.98 8.52 3.92
CA PHE A 123 -0.17 8.62 2.71
C PHE A 123 0.07 7.25 2.06
N ALA A 124 0.48 6.24 2.84
CA ALA A 124 0.78 4.91 2.33
C ALA A 124 -0.45 4.23 1.72
N ILE A 125 -1.62 4.29 2.40
CA ILE A 125 -2.86 3.70 1.87
C ILE A 125 -3.34 4.44 0.63
N SER A 126 -3.20 5.77 0.55
CA SER A 126 -3.57 6.52 -0.64
C SER A 126 -2.75 6.12 -1.87
N VAL A 127 -1.45 5.94 -1.70
CA VAL A 127 -0.58 5.45 -2.78
C VAL A 127 -0.90 4.01 -3.18
N TYR A 128 -1.16 3.14 -2.19
CA TYR A 128 -1.57 1.76 -2.44
C TYR A 128 -2.85 1.70 -3.29
N ARG A 129 -3.91 2.43 -2.94
CA ARG A 129 -5.18 2.43 -3.69
C ARG A 129 -5.00 2.88 -5.13
N ILE A 130 -4.17 3.89 -5.37
CA ILE A 130 -3.81 4.35 -6.72
C ILE A 130 -3.05 3.26 -7.49
N ALA A 131 -2.03 2.67 -6.88
CA ALA A 131 -1.19 1.64 -7.49
C ALA A 131 -1.97 0.33 -7.77
N HIS A 132 -2.93 -0.01 -6.90
CA HIS A 132 -3.76 -1.19 -7.01
C HIS A 132 -4.60 -1.22 -8.30
N ILE A 133 -5.11 -0.06 -8.78
CA ILE A 133 -5.82 0.04 -10.06
C ILE A 133 -4.95 -0.55 -11.19
N LEU A 134 -3.72 -0.06 -11.29
CA LEU A 134 -2.80 -0.49 -12.36
C LEU A 134 -2.36 -1.95 -12.19
N TYR A 135 -2.20 -2.40 -10.93
CA TYR A 135 -1.89 -3.79 -10.65
C TYR A 135 -3.00 -4.73 -11.14
N LYS A 136 -4.27 -4.41 -10.85
CA LYS A 136 -5.43 -5.20 -11.32
C LYS A 136 -5.55 -5.26 -12.83
N LYS A 137 -5.07 -4.24 -13.53
CA LYS A 137 -5.00 -4.21 -14.99
C LYS A 137 -3.79 -4.96 -15.56
N GLY A 138 -3.01 -5.64 -14.71
CA GLY A 138 -1.84 -6.40 -15.12
C GLY A 138 -0.65 -5.57 -15.58
N VAL A 139 -0.61 -4.27 -15.25
CA VAL A 139 0.51 -3.39 -15.58
C VAL A 139 1.74 -3.79 -14.79
N PRO A 140 2.85 -4.17 -15.45
CA PRO A 140 4.08 -4.51 -14.75
C PRO A 140 4.83 -3.24 -14.30
N TYR A 141 5.70 -3.38 -13.30
CA TYR A 141 6.63 -2.39 -12.79
C TYR A 141 6.00 -1.13 -12.17
N ILE A 142 5.11 -0.42 -12.86
CA ILE A 142 4.56 0.89 -12.43
C ILE A 142 3.91 0.81 -11.06
N PRO A 143 2.99 -0.14 -10.75
CA PRO A 143 2.39 -0.25 -9.43
C PRO A 143 3.44 -0.47 -8.33
N ARG A 144 4.46 -1.30 -8.61
CA ARG A 144 5.53 -1.56 -7.66
C ARG A 144 6.43 -0.35 -7.43
N ILE A 145 6.73 0.44 -8.47
CA ILE A 145 7.47 1.69 -8.33
C ILE A 145 6.71 2.67 -7.42
N MET A 146 5.39 2.75 -7.54
CA MET A 146 4.55 3.60 -6.69
C MET A 146 4.56 3.12 -5.23
N SER A 147 4.36 1.82 -4.98
CA SER A 147 4.36 1.28 -3.61
C SER A 147 5.73 1.40 -2.95
N GLU A 148 6.82 1.13 -3.65
CA GLU A 148 8.17 1.32 -3.11
C GLU A 148 8.52 2.79 -2.84
N TYR A 149 7.92 3.71 -3.58
CA TYR A 149 8.04 5.13 -3.25
C TYR A 149 7.37 5.45 -1.91
N ALA A 150 6.16 4.95 -1.66
CA ALA A 150 5.49 5.12 -0.37
C ALA A 150 6.27 4.45 0.77
N HIS A 151 6.72 3.19 0.57
CA HIS A 151 7.55 2.46 1.51
C HIS A 151 8.81 3.24 1.89
N SER A 152 9.53 3.80 0.92
CA SER A 152 10.74 4.61 1.15
C SER A 152 10.49 5.89 1.95
N LYS A 153 9.25 6.39 2.00
CA LYS A 153 8.87 7.62 2.71
C LYS A 153 8.31 7.37 4.10
N THR A 154 7.71 6.22 4.33
CA THR A 154 6.92 5.94 5.53
C THR A 154 7.41 4.75 6.34
N GLY A 155 8.21 3.87 5.74
CA GLY A 155 8.53 2.57 6.33
C GLY A 155 7.35 1.59 6.31
N ILE A 156 6.27 1.88 5.55
CA ILE A 156 5.08 1.04 5.40
C ILE A 156 5.13 0.36 4.04
N ASP A 157 5.30 -0.96 4.01
CA ASP A 157 5.35 -1.78 2.80
C ASP A 157 4.00 -2.44 2.53
N ILE A 158 3.22 -1.88 1.58
CA ILE A 158 1.98 -2.48 1.11
C ILE A 158 2.18 -2.92 -0.34
N HIS A 159 2.13 -4.23 -0.59
CA HIS A 159 2.21 -4.72 -1.96
C HIS A 159 0.96 -4.31 -2.76
N PRO A 160 1.07 -3.77 -3.99
CA PRO A 160 -0.07 -3.30 -4.75
C PRO A 160 -1.08 -4.39 -5.14
N GLY A 161 -0.71 -5.66 -5.00
CA GLY A 161 -1.59 -6.81 -5.23
C GLY A 161 -2.43 -7.24 -4.03
N ALA A 162 -2.19 -6.69 -2.83
CA ALA A 162 -3.05 -6.95 -1.69
C ALA A 162 -4.47 -6.46 -1.97
N GLU A 163 -5.48 -7.09 -1.38
CA GLU A 163 -6.87 -6.64 -1.42
C GLU A 163 -7.23 -6.03 -0.06
N ILE A 164 -7.56 -4.73 -0.03
CA ILE A 164 -7.84 -4.00 1.21
C ILE A 164 -9.20 -3.31 1.09
N GLY A 165 -10.12 -3.67 1.98
CA GLY A 165 -11.45 -3.10 2.09
C GLY A 165 -11.46 -1.62 2.52
N PRO A 166 -12.64 -0.99 2.60
CA PRO A 166 -12.81 0.40 3.03
C PRO A 166 -12.67 0.53 4.56
N TYR A 167 -12.56 1.78 5.05
CA TYR A 167 -12.37 2.12 6.46
C TYR A 167 -11.09 1.53 7.04
N PHE A 168 -10.03 1.46 6.25
CA PHE A 168 -8.75 0.92 6.68
C PHE A 168 -7.93 1.98 7.42
N PHE A 169 -7.46 1.65 8.62
CA PHE A 169 -6.68 2.55 9.47
C PHE A 169 -5.29 1.99 9.77
N ILE A 170 -4.28 2.82 9.59
CA ILE A 170 -2.89 2.57 9.99
C ILE A 170 -2.48 3.63 11.01
N ASP A 171 -2.14 3.19 12.24
CA ASP A 171 -1.57 4.06 13.26
C ASP A 171 -0.05 3.90 13.32
N HIS A 172 0.67 5.02 13.40
CA HIS A 172 2.14 5.13 13.35
C HIS A 172 2.73 4.51 12.06
N GLY A 173 2.56 3.23 11.87
CA GLY A 173 2.74 2.49 10.62
C GLY A 173 4.14 2.00 10.32
N THR A 174 5.21 2.62 10.83
CA THR A 174 6.58 2.19 10.53
C THR A 174 6.76 0.69 10.75
N GLY A 175 7.35 0.01 9.78
CA GLY A 175 7.64 -1.43 9.84
C GLY A 175 6.46 -2.35 9.50
N ILE A 176 5.31 -1.81 9.08
CA ILE A 176 4.21 -2.64 8.56
C ILE A 176 4.63 -3.29 7.24
N VAL A 177 4.29 -4.58 7.10
CA VAL A 177 4.43 -5.34 5.85
C VAL A 177 3.12 -6.03 5.52
N ILE A 178 2.53 -5.71 4.35
CA ILE A 178 1.33 -6.36 3.80
C ILE A 178 1.68 -7.01 2.47
N GLY A 179 1.68 -8.34 2.43
CA GLY A 179 2.13 -9.12 1.28
C GLY A 179 1.12 -9.18 0.12
N GLU A 180 1.61 -9.57 -1.05
CA GLU A 180 0.90 -9.53 -2.35
C GLU A 180 -0.49 -10.17 -2.36
N THR A 181 -0.68 -11.29 -1.69
CA THR A 181 -1.94 -12.05 -1.70
C THR A 181 -2.71 -11.93 -0.39
N ALA A 182 -2.39 -10.92 0.44
CA ALA A 182 -3.18 -10.61 1.63
C ALA A 182 -4.57 -10.14 1.22
N VAL A 183 -5.58 -10.57 1.98
CA VAL A 183 -6.95 -10.08 1.85
C VAL A 183 -7.34 -9.47 3.20
N ILE A 184 -7.75 -8.22 3.19
CA ILE A 184 -8.09 -7.45 4.38
C ILE A 184 -9.50 -6.88 4.17
N GLY A 185 -10.40 -7.18 5.10
CA GLY A 185 -11.78 -6.76 5.07
C GLY A 185 -12.00 -5.28 5.41
N LYS A 186 -13.24 -4.96 5.75
CA LYS A 186 -13.69 -3.62 6.10
C LYS A 186 -13.34 -3.29 7.56
N ASN A 187 -13.04 -2.00 7.83
CA ASN A 187 -12.83 -1.48 9.18
C ASN A 187 -11.73 -2.21 9.97
N VAL A 188 -10.62 -2.50 9.30
CA VAL A 188 -9.45 -3.11 9.91
C VAL A 188 -8.47 -2.04 10.38
N LYS A 189 -7.94 -2.21 11.60
CA LYS A 189 -6.98 -1.30 12.24
C LYS A 189 -5.65 -2.01 12.44
N ILE A 190 -4.55 -1.39 11.99
CA ILE A 190 -3.21 -1.98 12.07
C ILE A 190 -2.23 -0.96 12.66
N TYR A 191 -1.45 -1.41 13.63
CA TYR A 191 -0.42 -0.60 14.28
C TYR A 191 0.99 -0.91 13.75
N GLN A 192 1.98 -0.14 14.18
CA GLN A 192 3.37 -0.25 13.72
C GLN A 192 3.96 -1.66 13.88
N ASN A 193 4.90 -2.01 13.00
CA ASN A 193 5.63 -3.28 12.95
C ASN A 193 4.74 -4.54 12.77
N VAL A 194 3.50 -4.39 12.33
CA VAL A 194 2.64 -5.54 12.02
C VAL A 194 3.09 -6.17 10.70
N THR A 195 3.21 -7.50 10.69
CA THR A 195 3.52 -8.27 9.47
C THR A 195 2.36 -9.18 9.10
N ILE A 196 1.79 -8.99 7.89
CA ILE A 196 0.85 -9.91 7.25
C ILE A 196 1.61 -10.58 6.09
N GLY A 197 2.25 -11.73 6.39
CA GLY A 197 3.31 -12.32 5.59
C GLY A 197 3.04 -13.76 5.14
N ALA A 198 3.96 -14.28 4.33
CA ALA A 198 3.97 -15.70 3.97
C ALA A 198 4.70 -16.52 5.04
N LEU A 199 4.17 -17.72 5.34
CA LEU A 199 4.76 -18.61 6.35
C LEU A 199 6.14 -19.13 5.91
N SER A 200 6.32 -19.41 4.62
CA SER A 200 7.60 -19.86 4.06
C SER A 200 7.75 -19.41 2.62
N LEU A 201 8.95 -18.96 2.26
CA LEU A 201 9.36 -18.60 0.91
C LEU A 201 10.33 -19.59 0.27
N GLY A 202 10.56 -20.75 0.90
CA GLY A 202 11.55 -21.76 0.45
C GLY A 202 11.35 -22.29 -0.97
N ARG A 203 10.15 -22.07 -1.56
CA ARG A 203 9.84 -22.43 -2.96
C ARG A 203 10.05 -21.28 -3.95
N GLY A 204 10.41 -20.08 -3.49
CA GLY A 204 10.70 -18.91 -4.33
C GLY A 204 9.65 -18.64 -5.41
N GLN A 205 10.08 -18.57 -6.67
CA GLN A 205 9.22 -18.27 -7.83
C GLN A 205 8.09 -19.30 -8.08
N LEU A 206 8.15 -20.50 -7.53
CA LEU A 206 7.07 -21.51 -7.62
C LEU A 206 5.81 -21.10 -6.84
N LEU A 207 5.91 -20.08 -5.97
CA LEU A 207 4.79 -19.50 -5.23
C LEU A 207 4.11 -18.34 -5.98
N LYS A 208 4.62 -17.95 -7.14
CA LYS A 208 4.04 -16.88 -7.95
C LYS A 208 2.59 -17.20 -8.31
N GLY A 209 1.70 -16.23 -8.10
CA GLY A 209 0.25 -16.37 -8.38
C GLY A 209 -0.51 -17.28 -7.40
N LYS A 210 0.14 -17.81 -6.34
CA LYS A 210 -0.52 -18.64 -5.32
C LYS A 210 -0.81 -17.80 -4.07
N LYS A 211 -1.98 -18.06 -3.45
CA LYS A 211 -2.34 -17.50 -2.14
C LYS A 211 -1.30 -17.98 -1.11
N ARG A 212 -0.61 -17.02 -0.44
CA ARG A 212 0.45 -17.29 0.53
C ARG A 212 0.46 -16.35 1.74
N HIS A 213 -0.41 -15.34 1.73
CA HIS A 213 -0.57 -14.38 2.82
C HIS A 213 -1.95 -14.53 3.46
N PRO A 214 -2.12 -14.18 4.74
CA PRO A 214 -3.37 -14.33 5.48
C PRO A 214 -4.58 -13.62 4.88
N THR A 215 -5.75 -14.04 5.36
CA THR A 215 -7.01 -13.31 5.21
C THR A 215 -7.42 -12.74 6.56
N ILE A 216 -7.63 -11.44 6.62
CA ILE A 216 -8.12 -10.69 7.77
C ILE A 216 -9.54 -10.24 7.43
N MET A 217 -10.53 -10.65 8.21
CA MET A 217 -11.93 -10.30 7.96
C MET A 217 -12.28 -8.93 8.54
N ASP A 218 -13.57 -8.61 8.66
CA ASP A 218 -14.05 -7.29 9.03
C ASP A 218 -13.87 -6.99 10.54
N ASN A 219 -13.70 -5.69 10.85
CA ASN A 219 -13.62 -5.15 12.21
C ASN A 219 -12.46 -5.71 13.05
N VAL A 220 -11.39 -6.16 12.43
CA VAL A 220 -10.22 -6.70 13.12
C VAL A 220 -9.28 -5.57 13.53
N THR A 221 -8.76 -5.66 14.77
CA THR A 221 -7.70 -4.77 15.26
C THR A 221 -6.43 -5.56 15.51
N ILE A 222 -5.31 -5.14 14.92
CA ILE A 222 -4.01 -5.81 15.04
C ILE A 222 -3.02 -4.84 15.67
N TYR A 223 -2.70 -5.08 16.95
CA TYR A 223 -1.76 -4.23 17.70
C TYR A 223 -0.30 -4.47 17.31
N SER A 224 0.53 -3.56 17.76
CA SER A 224 1.93 -3.42 17.37
C SER A 224 2.76 -4.70 17.49
N ASN A 225 3.71 -4.87 16.56
CA ASN A 225 4.64 -6.01 16.49
C ASN A 225 3.98 -7.39 16.32
N ALA A 226 2.68 -7.47 16.04
CA ALA A 226 2.06 -8.76 15.75
C ALA A 226 2.49 -9.26 14.37
N THR A 227 2.70 -10.58 14.28
CA THR A 227 3.07 -11.26 13.04
C THR A 227 2.04 -12.34 12.72
N ILE A 228 1.39 -12.24 11.56
CA ILE A 228 0.37 -13.18 11.08
C ILE A 228 0.84 -13.75 9.75
N LEU A 229 1.02 -15.06 9.67
CA LEU A 229 1.64 -15.72 8.52
C LEU A 229 0.77 -16.85 7.98
N GLY A 230 0.85 -17.05 6.65
CA GLY A 230 0.29 -18.22 5.99
C GLY A 230 -0.91 -17.94 5.09
N GLY A 231 -0.95 -18.58 3.92
CA GLY A 231 -2.01 -18.36 2.92
C GLY A 231 -3.36 -18.96 3.29
N THR A 232 -3.37 -19.89 4.22
CA THR A 232 -4.59 -20.53 4.76
C THR A 232 -5.07 -19.88 6.05
N THR A 233 -4.24 -19.08 6.71
CA THR A 233 -4.56 -18.41 7.98
C THR A 233 -5.66 -17.38 7.79
N VAL A 234 -6.73 -17.50 8.55
CA VAL A 234 -7.90 -16.61 8.56
C VAL A 234 -8.11 -16.01 9.94
N ILE A 235 -8.08 -14.70 10.06
CA ILE A 235 -8.51 -13.98 11.24
C ILE A 235 -9.95 -13.53 11.01
N LYS A 236 -10.90 -14.13 11.75
CA LYS A 236 -12.31 -13.88 11.54
C LYS A 236 -12.78 -12.52 12.06
N ASN A 237 -14.09 -12.23 11.92
CA ASN A 237 -14.65 -10.92 12.26
C ASN A 237 -14.48 -10.56 13.74
N ASN A 238 -14.37 -9.25 14.02
CA ASN A 238 -14.37 -8.66 15.35
C ASN A 238 -13.21 -9.16 16.25
N VAL A 239 -12.15 -9.72 15.66
CA VAL A 239 -10.99 -10.21 16.41
C VAL A 239 -10.06 -9.06 16.78
N THR A 240 -9.53 -9.13 18.00
CA THR A 240 -8.43 -8.25 18.43
C THR A 240 -7.17 -9.08 18.64
N ILE A 241 -6.10 -8.76 17.89
CA ILE A 241 -4.79 -9.38 18.05
C ILE A 241 -3.92 -8.45 18.90
N GLY A 242 -3.56 -8.93 20.09
CA GLY A 242 -2.68 -8.21 21.02
C GLY A 242 -1.27 -8.04 20.49
N ALA A 243 -0.57 -7.07 21.07
CA ALA A 243 0.81 -6.76 20.68
C ALA A 243 1.76 -7.96 20.84
N ASN A 244 2.75 -8.06 19.93
CA ASN A 244 3.76 -9.12 19.88
C ASN A 244 3.22 -10.54 19.65
N ALA A 245 1.96 -10.72 19.28
CA ALA A 245 1.41 -12.03 18.96
C ALA A 245 2.02 -12.59 17.67
N PHE A 246 2.29 -13.92 17.66
CA PHE A 246 2.76 -14.65 16.48
C PHE A 246 1.73 -15.70 16.11
N ILE A 247 1.08 -15.56 14.96
CA ILE A 247 -0.10 -16.35 14.55
C ILE A 247 0.16 -17.01 13.21
N THR A 248 -0.09 -18.30 13.14
CA THR A 248 0.03 -19.13 11.94
C THR A 248 -1.24 -19.95 11.64
N ASP A 249 -2.22 -19.89 12.53
CA ASP A 249 -3.46 -20.65 12.49
C ASP A 249 -4.66 -19.71 12.51
N ASP A 250 -5.83 -20.24 12.20
CA ASP A 250 -7.09 -19.49 12.21
C ASP A 250 -7.44 -18.98 13.62
N VAL A 251 -8.04 -17.80 13.66
CA VAL A 251 -8.63 -17.24 14.89
C VAL A 251 -10.12 -17.03 14.66
N GLU A 252 -10.92 -17.67 15.52
CA GLU A 252 -12.39 -17.60 15.47
C GLU A 252 -12.90 -16.18 15.76
N GLU A 253 -14.15 -15.89 15.37
CA GLU A 253 -14.75 -14.57 15.55
C GLU A 253 -14.93 -14.19 17.02
N ASP A 254 -14.96 -12.87 17.28
CA ASP A 254 -15.20 -12.28 18.62
C ASP A 254 -14.14 -12.63 19.67
N ILE A 255 -12.91 -12.99 19.26
CA ILE A 255 -11.82 -13.39 20.15
C ILE A 255 -10.82 -12.25 20.34
N ILE A 256 -10.31 -12.13 21.57
CA ILE A 256 -9.12 -11.33 21.89
C ILE A 256 -7.95 -12.27 22.12
N VAL A 257 -6.94 -12.20 21.25
CA VAL A 257 -5.67 -12.93 21.40
C VAL A 257 -4.70 -12.08 22.21
N LEU A 258 -4.28 -12.58 23.36
CA LEU A 258 -3.32 -11.90 24.22
C LEU A 258 -2.08 -12.76 24.44
N MET A 259 -0.91 -12.13 24.44
CA MET A 259 0.30 -12.77 24.94
C MET A 259 0.15 -12.99 26.46
N LYS A 260 0.53 -14.17 26.92
CA LYS A 260 0.66 -14.37 28.38
C LYS A 260 1.67 -13.36 28.93
N LYS A 261 1.37 -12.83 30.14
CA LYS A 261 2.24 -11.90 30.83
C LYS A 261 3.65 -12.53 30.94
N ASN A 262 4.64 -11.88 30.36
CA ASN A 262 6.03 -12.31 30.54
C ASN A 262 6.37 -12.15 32.03
N ASP A 263 7.07 -13.13 32.60
CA ASP A 263 7.64 -13.00 33.93
C ASP A 263 8.73 -11.93 33.91
N LEU A 264 8.37 -10.75 34.37
CA LEU A 264 9.32 -9.64 34.51
C LEU A 264 9.99 -9.73 35.87
N GLU A 265 11.30 -9.89 35.88
CA GLU A 265 12.11 -9.78 37.12
C GLU A 265 12.48 -8.32 37.39
N PHE A 266 12.10 -7.85 38.56
CA PHE A 266 12.44 -6.51 39.01
C PHE A 266 13.68 -6.58 39.92
N VAL A 267 14.85 -6.23 39.42
CA VAL A 267 16.10 -6.23 40.14
C VAL A 267 16.43 -4.81 40.61
N LYS A 268 16.65 -4.65 41.94
CA LYS A 268 17.13 -3.38 42.48
C LYS A 268 18.56 -3.09 42.00
N LYS A 269 18.78 -1.93 41.41
CA LYS A 269 20.14 -1.43 41.17
C LYS A 269 20.84 -1.23 42.52
N ASN A 270 21.90 -1.99 42.80
CA ASN A 270 22.82 -1.63 43.86
C ASN A 270 23.47 -0.29 43.49
N LYS A 271 23.33 0.69 44.38
CA LYS A 271 24.00 2.00 44.27
C LYS A 271 25.48 1.86 44.53
#